data_a96ca3543f212c17a4f83277b7622e8f
#
_entry.id   a96ca3543f212c17a4f83277b7622e8f
#
_cell.length_a   1.000
_cell.length_b   1.000
_cell.length_c   1.000
_cell.angle_alpha   90.00
_cell.angle_beta   90.00
_cell.angle_gamma   90.00
#
_symmetry.space_group_name_H-M   'P 1'
#
loop_
_entity.id
_entity.type
_entity.pdbx_description
1 polymer ?
#
loop_
_entity_poly.entity_id
_entity_poly.type
_entity_poly.pdbx_seq_one_letter_code
_entity_poly.pdbx_strand_id
1 'polypeptide(L)'
;MIADDDEVTRSGLRMLLSAQPGITVVGEAADGVEAVERARGLRPDVVLMDVRMPRLNGIEAIRQLLADAPDPPKVVVITTFENDGYVTAALSAGASGFVLKRLPVRRIAEAVRVVAAGEAVLFPAALGRMVSPRPLCSAEALPRAALTGREEEVLRLMATGLSNPEIAESLTVSLETVKTHVGNVLTKLGAQNRTHAVVIAYESGLVVPGFVG
;
A
#
# COMPACT_ATOMS: atom_id res chain seq x y z
N MET A 1 8.33 -1.48 -12.62
CA MET A 1 9.60 -0.70 -12.53
C MET A 1 10.20 -0.89 -11.15
N ILE A 2 11.53 -0.79 -10.99
CA ILE A 2 12.23 -0.93 -9.70
C ILE A 2 13.01 0.35 -9.44
N ALA A 3 12.86 0.96 -8.27
CA ALA A 3 13.60 2.14 -7.82
C ALA A 3 14.31 1.82 -6.49
N ASP A 4 15.65 1.83 -6.51
CA ASP A 4 16.51 1.47 -5.39
C ASP A 4 17.90 2.09 -5.63
N ASP A 5 18.51 2.68 -4.64
CA ASP A 5 19.83 3.31 -4.80
C ASP A 5 20.98 2.29 -4.82
N ASP A 6 20.77 1.11 -4.19
CA ASP A 6 21.76 0.04 -4.22
C ASP A 6 21.69 -0.75 -5.54
N GLU A 7 22.73 -0.61 -6.37
CA GLU A 7 22.83 -1.27 -7.66
C GLU A 7 22.76 -2.80 -7.57
N VAL A 8 23.34 -3.39 -6.54
CA VAL A 8 23.35 -4.85 -6.34
C VAL A 8 21.93 -5.35 -6.05
N THR A 9 21.24 -4.70 -5.14
CA THR A 9 19.84 -4.99 -4.82
C THR A 9 18.95 -4.82 -6.03
N ARG A 10 19.09 -3.69 -6.76
CA ARG A 10 18.27 -3.37 -7.94
C ARG A 10 18.46 -4.41 -9.05
N SER A 11 19.71 -4.75 -9.38
CA SER A 11 20.03 -5.77 -10.39
C SER A 11 19.57 -7.17 -9.98
N GLY A 12 19.73 -7.51 -8.70
CA GLY A 12 19.23 -8.77 -8.14
C GLY A 12 17.71 -8.89 -8.24
N LEU A 13 16.99 -7.86 -7.82
CA LEU A 13 15.52 -7.81 -7.92
C LEU A 13 15.06 -7.90 -9.37
N ARG A 14 15.72 -7.20 -10.30
CA ARG A 14 15.42 -7.28 -11.74
C ARG A 14 15.54 -8.71 -12.24
N MET A 15 16.68 -9.36 -12.01
CA MET A 15 16.92 -10.72 -12.47
C MET A 15 15.89 -11.70 -11.89
N LEU A 16 15.65 -11.63 -10.58
CA LEU A 16 14.78 -12.56 -9.88
C LEU A 16 13.29 -12.34 -10.21
N LEU A 17 12.85 -11.10 -10.38
CA LEU A 17 11.46 -10.78 -10.73
C LEU A 17 11.18 -11.07 -12.21
N SER A 18 12.14 -10.83 -13.11
CA SER A 18 11.98 -11.17 -14.53
C SER A 18 11.85 -12.68 -14.78
N ALA A 19 12.34 -13.50 -13.83
CA ALA A 19 12.14 -14.95 -13.88
C ALA A 19 10.76 -15.40 -13.37
N GLN A 20 9.94 -14.50 -12.83
CA GLN A 20 8.60 -14.83 -12.32
C GLN A 20 7.54 -14.73 -13.43
N PRO A 21 6.64 -15.71 -13.56
CA PRO A 21 5.60 -15.68 -14.58
C PRO A 21 4.68 -14.47 -14.39
N GLY A 22 4.36 -13.77 -15.49
CA GLY A 22 3.45 -12.63 -15.52
C GLY A 22 4.06 -11.33 -14.96
N ILE A 23 5.38 -11.25 -14.77
CA ILE A 23 6.09 -10.03 -14.37
C ILE A 23 7.12 -9.65 -15.44
N THR A 24 7.01 -8.41 -15.93
CA THR A 24 7.99 -7.80 -16.82
C THR A 24 8.59 -6.57 -16.15
N VAL A 25 9.91 -6.55 -15.97
CA VAL A 25 10.59 -5.36 -15.43
C VAL A 25 10.86 -4.39 -16.59
N VAL A 26 10.08 -3.33 -16.67
CA VAL A 26 10.11 -2.35 -17.77
C VAL A 26 11.14 -1.25 -17.58
N GLY A 27 11.70 -1.09 -16.37
CA GLY A 27 12.74 -0.09 -16.11
C GLY A 27 13.25 -0.12 -14.67
N GLU A 28 14.36 0.58 -14.48
CA GLU A 28 15.06 0.75 -13.20
C GLU A 28 15.30 2.23 -12.94
N ALA A 29 15.45 2.63 -11.68
CA ALA A 29 15.85 3.98 -11.26
C ALA A 29 16.77 3.88 -10.04
N ALA A 30 17.77 4.75 -9.98
CA ALA A 30 18.74 4.78 -8.88
C ALA A 30 18.37 5.77 -7.76
N ASP A 31 17.33 6.54 -7.95
CA ASP A 31 16.79 7.49 -6.94
C ASP A 31 15.37 7.92 -7.27
N GLY A 32 14.77 8.73 -6.39
CA GLY A 32 13.38 9.14 -6.51
C GLY A 32 13.10 10.08 -7.69
N VAL A 33 14.07 10.93 -8.08
CA VAL A 33 13.91 11.85 -9.24
C VAL A 33 13.83 11.02 -10.51
N GLU A 34 14.79 10.12 -10.71
CA GLU A 34 14.84 9.23 -11.86
C GLU A 34 13.60 8.32 -11.88
N ALA A 35 13.13 7.87 -10.71
CA ALA A 35 11.92 7.05 -10.60
C ALA A 35 10.69 7.80 -11.13
N VAL A 36 10.50 9.06 -10.75
CA VAL A 36 9.37 9.88 -11.22
C VAL A 36 9.47 10.14 -12.72
N GLU A 37 10.65 10.53 -13.22
CA GLU A 37 10.86 10.80 -14.65
C GLU A 37 10.60 9.56 -15.51
N ARG A 38 11.17 8.42 -15.13
CA ARG A 38 11.03 7.17 -15.89
C ARG A 38 9.62 6.62 -15.84
N ALA A 39 8.93 6.71 -14.70
CA ALA A 39 7.56 6.25 -14.57
C ALA A 39 6.60 6.97 -15.51
N ARG A 40 6.79 8.29 -15.73
CA ARG A 40 6.00 9.08 -16.70
C ARG A 40 6.13 8.54 -18.13
N GLY A 41 7.33 8.15 -18.53
CA GLY A 41 7.58 7.62 -19.89
C GLY A 41 7.20 6.17 -20.06
N LEU A 42 7.51 5.34 -19.08
CA LEU A 42 7.32 3.87 -19.14
C LEU A 42 5.91 3.42 -18.76
N ARG A 43 5.16 4.25 -18.02
CA ARG A 43 3.81 3.94 -17.51
C ARG A 43 3.71 2.54 -16.90
N PRO A 44 4.54 2.20 -15.90
CA PRO A 44 4.48 0.87 -15.30
C PRO A 44 3.18 0.69 -14.50
N ASP A 45 2.62 -0.52 -14.49
CA ASP A 45 1.47 -0.85 -13.64
C ASP A 45 1.84 -0.74 -12.15
N VAL A 46 3.07 -1.17 -11.82
CA VAL A 46 3.58 -1.19 -10.44
C VAL A 46 5.01 -0.64 -10.39
N VAL A 47 5.28 0.18 -9.38
CA VAL A 47 6.62 0.63 -9.00
C VAL A 47 7.00 -0.02 -7.66
N LEU A 48 8.08 -0.79 -7.64
CA LEU A 48 8.77 -1.16 -6.41
C LEU A 48 9.68 0.00 -6.02
N MET A 49 9.46 0.61 -4.86
CA MET A 49 10.09 1.84 -4.43
C MET A 49 10.83 1.66 -3.12
N ASP A 50 12.16 1.83 -3.11
CA ASP A 50 12.86 1.94 -1.82
C ASP A 50 12.53 3.27 -1.14
N VAL A 51 12.57 3.27 0.20
CA VAL A 51 12.29 4.46 1.02
C VAL A 51 13.47 5.42 1.02
N ARG A 52 14.69 4.88 1.18
CA ARG A 52 15.89 5.69 1.35
C ARG A 52 16.70 5.76 0.08
N MET A 53 16.55 6.84 -0.63
CA MET A 53 17.28 7.13 -1.86
C MET A 53 17.83 8.56 -1.81
N PRO A 54 18.96 8.82 -2.51
CA PRO A 54 19.52 10.16 -2.64
C PRO A 54 18.61 11.06 -3.48
N ARG A 55 18.87 12.36 -3.47
CA ARG A 55 18.18 13.43 -4.19
C ARG A 55 16.71 13.59 -3.80
N LEU A 56 15.89 12.59 -4.03
CA LEU A 56 14.48 12.51 -3.64
C LEU A 56 14.22 11.17 -2.97
N ASN A 57 13.77 11.17 -1.71
CA ASN A 57 13.44 9.94 -1.02
C ASN A 57 12.17 9.29 -1.58
N GLY A 58 11.99 7.98 -1.32
CA GLY A 58 10.87 7.22 -1.89
C GLY A 58 9.50 7.74 -1.48
N ILE A 59 9.33 8.28 -0.27
CA ILE A 59 8.04 8.79 0.21
C ILE A 59 7.63 10.04 -0.58
N GLU A 60 8.57 10.94 -0.83
CA GLU A 60 8.34 12.13 -1.66
C GLU A 60 8.12 11.76 -3.12
N ALA A 61 8.88 10.77 -3.63
CA ALA A 61 8.68 10.24 -4.98
C ALA A 61 7.27 9.64 -5.16
N ILE A 62 6.75 8.91 -4.15
CA ILE A 62 5.37 8.39 -4.16
C ILE A 62 4.36 9.52 -4.30
N ARG A 63 4.49 10.59 -3.49
CA ARG A 63 3.56 11.73 -3.56
C ARG A 63 3.55 12.36 -4.94
N GLN A 64 4.72 12.55 -5.56
CA GLN A 64 4.82 13.11 -6.91
C GLN A 64 4.23 12.18 -7.96
N LEU A 65 4.54 10.88 -7.92
CA LEU A 65 4.00 9.89 -8.84
C LEU A 65 2.48 9.84 -8.83
N LEU A 66 1.87 9.93 -7.64
CA LEU A 66 0.42 9.84 -7.49
C LEU A 66 -0.30 11.15 -7.81
N ALA A 67 0.37 12.31 -7.68
CA ALA A 67 -0.21 13.61 -8.00
C ALA A 67 -0.19 13.93 -9.51
N ASP A 68 0.80 13.43 -10.23
CA ASP A 68 1.15 13.90 -11.58
C ASP A 68 0.42 13.16 -12.72
N ALA A 69 -0.33 12.10 -12.45
CA ALA A 69 -0.97 11.29 -13.49
C ALA A 69 -2.47 11.06 -13.23
N PRO A 70 -3.32 11.09 -14.27
CA PRO A 70 -4.74 10.75 -14.13
C PRO A 70 -4.95 9.25 -13.80
N ASP A 71 -4.02 8.39 -14.20
CA ASP A 71 -3.97 6.96 -13.87
C ASP A 71 -2.55 6.65 -13.35
N PRO A 72 -2.28 6.90 -12.07
CA PRO A 72 -0.95 6.75 -11.52
C PRO A 72 -0.58 5.27 -11.33
N PRO A 73 0.71 4.93 -11.41
CA PRO A 73 1.17 3.58 -11.09
C PRO A 73 0.88 3.25 -9.64
N LYS A 74 0.60 1.99 -9.37
CA LYS A 74 0.52 1.51 -7.99
C LYS A 74 1.94 1.39 -7.41
N VAL A 75 2.11 1.76 -6.16
CA VAL A 75 3.44 1.74 -5.54
C VAL A 75 3.49 0.72 -4.41
N VAL A 76 4.44 -0.21 -4.51
CA VAL A 76 4.81 -1.13 -3.44
C VAL A 76 6.15 -0.66 -2.87
N VAL A 77 6.15 -0.25 -1.61
CA VAL A 77 7.39 0.09 -0.91
C VAL A 77 8.17 -1.17 -0.59
N ILE A 78 9.47 -1.15 -0.89
CA ILE A 78 10.39 -2.24 -0.59
C ILE A 78 11.57 -1.68 0.20
N THR A 79 11.83 -2.20 1.41
CA THR A 79 12.89 -1.66 2.27
C THR A 79 13.55 -2.73 3.14
N THR A 80 14.75 -2.46 3.61
CA THR A 80 15.46 -3.31 4.58
C THR A 80 14.99 -3.08 6.02
N PHE A 81 14.37 -1.94 6.31
CA PHE A 81 14.06 -1.49 7.68
C PHE A 81 12.56 -1.57 7.99
N GLU A 82 12.27 -2.14 9.17
CA GLU A 82 10.95 -2.16 9.78
C GLU A 82 10.77 -0.97 10.74
N ASN A 83 11.10 0.25 10.29
CA ASN A 83 10.84 1.43 11.12
C ASN A 83 9.39 1.87 10.92
N ASP A 84 8.62 1.84 11.99
CA ASP A 84 7.18 2.14 12.00
C ASP A 84 6.86 3.52 11.39
N GLY A 85 7.75 4.50 11.58
CA GLY A 85 7.59 5.83 11.01
C GLY A 85 7.63 5.84 9.46
N TYR A 86 8.45 4.99 8.84
CA TYR A 86 8.51 4.90 7.38
C TYR A 86 7.31 4.16 6.79
N VAL A 87 6.82 3.13 7.49
CA VAL A 87 5.62 2.39 7.06
C VAL A 87 4.43 3.33 7.02
N THR A 88 4.17 4.02 8.15
CA THR A 88 3.06 4.99 8.25
C THR A 88 3.18 6.10 7.21
N ALA A 89 4.37 6.70 7.07
CA ALA A 89 4.59 7.78 6.12
C ALA A 89 4.40 7.34 4.65
N ALA A 90 4.85 6.12 4.29
CA ALA A 90 4.66 5.57 2.95
C ALA A 90 3.19 5.30 2.63
N LEU A 91 2.47 4.72 3.59
CA LEU A 91 1.04 4.43 3.43
C LEU A 91 0.21 5.71 3.36
N SER A 92 0.52 6.70 4.20
CA SER A 92 -0.11 8.04 4.15
C SER A 92 0.24 8.80 2.87
N ALA A 93 1.39 8.50 2.24
CA ALA A 93 1.74 9.04 0.93
C ALA A 93 1.00 8.34 -0.22
N GLY A 94 0.25 7.26 0.04
CA GLY A 94 -0.55 6.55 -0.94
C GLY A 94 0.06 5.25 -1.48
N ALA A 95 1.11 4.70 -0.84
CA ALA A 95 1.62 3.39 -1.20
C ALA A 95 0.52 2.33 -1.13
N SER A 96 0.43 1.46 -2.13
CA SER A 96 -0.55 0.38 -2.23
C SER A 96 -0.11 -0.87 -1.47
N GLY A 97 1.17 -0.95 -1.11
CA GLY A 97 1.73 -2.08 -0.37
C GLY A 97 3.09 -1.77 0.23
N PHE A 98 3.50 -2.64 1.16
CA PHE A 98 4.80 -2.58 1.83
C PHE A 98 5.38 -3.98 1.95
N VAL A 99 6.62 -4.16 1.53
CA VAL A 99 7.34 -5.43 1.60
C VAL A 99 8.77 -5.22 2.10
N LEU A 100 9.35 -6.24 2.73
CA LEU A 100 10.73 -6.20 3.18
C LEU A 100 11.66 -6.82 2.13
N LYS A 101 12.81 -6.20 1.88
CA LYS A 101 13.83 -6.71 0.93
C LYS A 101 14.32 -8.12 1.28
N ARG A 102 14.26 -8.51 2.56
CA ARG A 102 14.65 -9.85 3.05
C ARG A 102 13.65 -10.97 2.74
N LEU A 103 12.46 -10.63 2.24
CA LEU A 103 11.47 -11.65 1.90
C LEU A 103 11.91 -12.48 0.69
N PRO A 104 11.52 -13.76 0.65
CA PRO A 104 11.73 -14.57 -0.56
C PRO A 104 11.11 -13.88 -1.78
N VAL A 105 11.82 -13.90 -2.91
CA VAL A 105 11.36 -13.23 -4.14
C VAL A 105 9.94 -13.62 -4.57
N ARG A 106 9.52 -14.86 -4.30
CA ARG A 106 8.14 -15.31 -4.56
C ARG A 106 7.11 -14.48 -3.83
N ARG A 107 7.38 -14.06 -2.59
CA ARG A 107 6.50 -13.19 -1.79
C ARG A 107 6.46 -11.76 -2.33
N ILE A 108 7.61 -11.25 -2.78
CA ILE A 108 7.68 -9.94 -3.44
C ILE A 108 6.88 -9.97 -4.75
N ALA A 109 7.05 -11.04 -5.56
CA ALA A 109 6.31 -11.23 -6.80
C ALA A 109 4.79 -11.37 -6.57
N GLU A 110 4.38 -12.08 -5.52
CA GLU A 110 2.98 -12.20 -5.12
C GLU A 110 2.39 -10.84 -4.74
N ALA A 111 3.12 -10.05 -3.93
CA ALA A 111 2.73 -8.70 -3.57
C ALA A 111 2.55 -7.80 -4.80
N VAL A 112 3.47 -7.87 -5.77
CA VAL A 112 3.36 -7.13 -7.04
C VAL A 112 2.09 -7.51 -7.79
N ARG A 113 1.76 -8.81 -7.89
CA ARG A 113 0.54 -9.27 -8.62
C ARG A 113 -0.74 -8.83 -7.92
N VAL A 114 -0.80 -8.97 -6.60
CA VAL A 114 -1.96 -8.58 -5.79
C VAL A 114 -2.20 -7.06 -5.92
N VAL A 115 -1.14 -6.26 -5.81
CA VAL A 115 -1.23 -4.82 -5.99
C VAL A 115 -1.60 -4.47 -7.44
N ALA A 116 -1.04 -5.15 -8.45
CA ALA A 116 -1.42 -4.95 -9.85
C ALA A 116 -2.90 -5.22 -10.09
N ALA A 117 -3.49 -6.23 -9.42
CA ALA A 117 -4.92 -6.52 -9.48
C ALA A 117 -5.81 -5.48 -8.78
N GLY A 118 -5.24 -4.47 -8.10
CA GLY A 118 -5.98 -3.42 -7.40
C GLY A 118 -6.26 -3.73 -5.93
N GLU A 119 -5.68 -4.79 -5.41
CA GLU A 119 -5.75 -5.15 -4.00
C GLU A 119 -4.57 -4.53 -3.23
N ALA A 120 -4.72 -4.38 -1.91
CA ALA A 120 -3.64 -3.86 -1.07
C ALA A 120 -2.88 -5.00 -0.39
N VAL A 121 -1.56 -4.88 -0.30
CA VAL A 121 -0.72 -5.84 0.43
C VAL A 121 -0.12 -5.16 1.65
N LEU A 122 -0.62 -5.53 2.82
CA LEU A 122 -0.01 -5.19 4.11
C LEU A 122 0.37 -6.50 4.83
N PHE A 123 1.63 -6.64 5.17
CA PHE A 123 2.02 -7.77 6.03
C PHE A 123 1.48 -7.54 7.45
N PRO A 124 0.79 -8.52 8.06
CA PRO A 124 0.23 -8.41 9.42
C PRO A 124 1.23 -7.96 10.48
N ALA A 125 2.51 -8.32 10.32
CA ALA A 125 3.58 -7.91 11.22
C ALA A 125 3.89 -6.40 11.16
N ALA A 126 3.65 -5.72 10.04
CA ALA A 126 3.79 -4.27 9.92
C ALA A 126 2.62 -3.56 10.59
N LEU A 127 1.40 -4.08 10.42
CA LEU A 127 0.19 -3.56 11.06
C LEU A 127 0.22 -3.71 12.59
N GLY A 128 0.64 -4.87 13.09
CA GLY A 128 0.68 -5.13 14.53
C GLY A 128 1.65 -4.22 15.30
N ARG A 129 2.66 -3.66 14.64
CA ARG A 129 3.63 -2.73 15.23
C ARG A 129 3.22 -1.26 15.11
N MET A 130 2.38 -0.91 14.16
CA MET A 130 1.82 0.45 14.04
C MET A 130 0.90 0.81 15.20
N VAL A 131 0.43 -0.21 15.93
CA VAL A 131 -0.50 -0.05 17.05
C VAL A 131 0.20 -0.29 18.38
N SER A 132 1.38 0.25 18.60
CA SER A 132 1.82 0.53 19.96
C SER A 132 0.93 1.64 20.53
N PRO A 133 0.39 1.46 21.76
CA PRO A 133 -0.47 2.46 22.37
C PRO A 133 0.36 3.69 22.72
N ARG A 134 0.64 4.53 21.76
CA ARG A 134 1.10 5.88 22.00
C ARG A 134 -0.16 6.74 22.04
N PRO A 135 -0.50 7.39 23.15
CA PRO A 135 -1.58 8.36 23.14
C PRO A 135 -1.14 9.50 22.21
N LEU A 136 -1.60 9.47 20.97
CA LEU A 136 -1.53 10.64 20.10
C LEU A 136 -2.49 11.67 20.67
N CYS A 137 -1.93 12.63 21.40
CA CYS A 137 -2.60 13.88 21.66
C CYS A 137 -2.94 14.53 20.32
N SER A 138 -4.22 14.76 20.11
CA SER A 138 -4.90 15.26 18.90
C SER A 138 -5.23 14.17 17.87
N ALA A 139 -6.05 13.19 18.28
CA ALA A 139 -6.93 12.53 17.33
C ALA A 139 -7.96 13.60 16.88
N GLU A 140 -7.78 14.18 15.70
CA GLU A 140 -8.94 14.64 14.95
C GLU A 140 -9.82 13.40 14.79
N ALA A 141 -10.87 13.33 15.61
CA ALA A 141 -11.79 12.23 15.59
C ALA A 141 -12.25 12.07 14.15
N LEU A 142 -12.06 10.87 13.56
CA LEU A 142 -12.74 10.53 12.32
C LEU A 142 -14.14 11.11 12.39
N PRO A 143 -14.65 11.70 11.32
CA PRO A 143 -16.07 12.00 11.24
C PRO A 143 -16.81 10.65 11.26
N ARG A 144 -16.94 10.04 12.47
CA ARG A 144 -17.71 8.81 12.69
C ARG A 144 -19.14 8.94 12.15
N ALA A 145 -19.61 10.19 11.99
CA ALA A 145 -20.88 10.54 11.36
C ALA A 145 -20.91 10.31 9.82
N ALA A 146 -19.78 10.04 9.17
CA ALA A 146 -19.73 9.91 7.71
C ALA A 146 -19.94 8.49 7.19
N LEU A 147 -19.53 7.45 7.93
CA LEU A 147 -19.68 6.06 7.50
C LEU A 147 -21.04 5.51 7.93
N THR A 148 -21.70 4.79 7.03
CA THR A 148 -22.86 3.95 7.40
C THR A 148 -22.38 2.70 8.14
N GLY A 149 -23.26 2.04 8.89
CA GLY A 149 -22.91 0.79 9.58
C GLY A 149 -22.33 -0.28 8.64
N ARG A 150 -22.81 -0.35 7.39
CA ARG A 150 -22.32 -1.29 6.39
C ARG A 150 -20.93 -0.92 5.86
N GLU A 151 -20.66 0.35 5.69
CA GLU A 151 -19.33 0.84 5.30
C GLU A 151 -18.30 0.65 6.42
N GLU A 152 -18.71 0.82 7.67
CA GLU A 152 -17.86 0.53 8.84
C GLU A 152 -17.54 -0.96 8.93
N GLU A 153 -18.52 -1.84 8.71
CA GLU A 153 -18.32 -3.29 8.69
C GLU A 153 -17.36 -3.70 7.57
N VAL A 154 -17.53 -3.17 6.36
CA VAL A 154 -16.60 -3.39 5.24
C VAL A 154 -15.20 -2.89 5.58
N LEU A 155 -15.06 -1.71 6.19
CA LEU A 155 -13.75 -1.18 6.60
C LEU A 155 -13.07 -2.04 7.67
N ARG A 156 -13.82 -2.60 8.62
CA ARG A 156 -13.30 -3.55 9.60
C ARG A 156 -12.76 -4.82 8.93
N LEU A 157 -13.51 -5.39 7.99
CA LEU A 157 -13.08 -6.56 7.21
C LEU A 157 -11.87 -6.25 6.30
N MET A 158 -11.81 -5.04 5.73
CA MET A 158 -10.60 -4.58 5.02
C MET A 158 -9.39 -4.56 5.95
N ALA A 159 -9.56 -4.13 7.19
CA ALA A 159 -8.49 -4.01 8.18
C ALA A 159 -8.00 -5.39 8.70
N THR A 160 -8.83 -6.44 8.61
CA THR A 160 -8.38 -7.83 8.87
C THR A 160 -7.61 -8.44 7.70
N GLY A 161 -7.51 -7.73 6.56
CA GLY A 161 -6.75 -8.18 5.39
C GLY A 161 -7.57 -8.97 4.36
N LEU A 162 -8.90 -9.08 4.52
CA LEU A 162 -9.74 -9.79 3.55
C LEU A 162 -9.77 -9.04 2.21
N SER A 163 -9.65 -9.77 1.10
CA SER A 163 -9.90 -9.27 -0.26
C SER A 163 -11.38 -8.98 -0.51
N ASN A 164 -11.70 -8.24 -1.57
CA ASN A 164 -13.09 -7.95 -1.90
C ASN A 164 -13.95 -9.21 -2.15
N PRO A 165 -13.46 -10.30 -2.79
CA PRO A 165 -14.19 -11.57 -2.89
C PRO A 165 -14.49 -12.19 -1.52
N GLU A 166 -13.50 -12.23 -0.61
CA GLU A 166 -13.66 -12.78 0.74
C GLU A 166 -14.63 -11.95 1.59
N ILE A 167 -14.61 -10.61 1.45
CA ILE A 167 -15.61 -9.72 2.07
C ILE A 167 -17.01 -10.01 1.52
N ALA A 168 -17.14 -10.21 0.20
CA ALA A 168 -18.40 -10.51 -0.45
C ALA A 168 -18.99 -11.84 0.09
N GLU A 169 -18.16 -12.85 0.23
CA GLU A 169 -18.54 -14.14 0.83
C GLU A 169 -18.93 -13.96 2.30
N SER A 170 -18.09 -13.30 3.10
CA SER A 170 -18.34 -13.06 4.53
C SER A 170 -19.66 -12.31 4.79
N LEU A 171 -19.97 -11.35 3.95
CA LEU A 171 -21.15 -10.50 4.08
C LEU A 171 -22.37 -10.99 3.30
N THR A 172 -22.23 -12.08 2.54
CA THR A 172 -23.28 -12.68 1.69
C THR A 172 -23.86 -11.65 0.69
N VAL A 173 -22.99 -10.90 0.04
CA VAL A 173 -23.34 -9.89 -0.98
C VAL A 173 -22.56 -10.12 -2.28
N SER A 174 -22.92 -9.40 -3.35
CA SER A 174 -22.16 -9.47 -4.59
C SER A 174 -20.81 -8.75 -4.49
N LEU A 175 -19.83 -9.19 -5.27
CA LEU A 175 -18.53 -8.54 -5.38
C LEU A 175 -18.67 -7.06 -5.79
N GLU A 176 -19.64 -6.74 -6.64
CA GLU A 176 -19.90 -5.39 -7.11
C GLU A 176 -20.44 -4.48 -5.99
N THR A 177 -21.26 -5.04 -5.10
CA THR A 177 -21.73 -4.37 -3.89
C THR A 177 -20.56 -4.02 -2.96
N VAL A 178 -19.62 -4.94 -2.77
CA VAL A 178 -18.42 -4.69 -1.95
C VAL A 178 -17.55 -3.60 -2.58
N LYS A 179 -17.31 -3.63 -3.89
CA LYS A 179 -16.55 -2.58 -4.59
C LYS A 179 -17.17 -1.20 -4.40
N THR A 180 -18.50 -1.13 -4.46
CA THR A 180 -19.25 0.12 -4.22
C THR A 180 -19.03 0.61 -2.79
N HIS A 181 -19.16 -0.25 -1.78
CA HIS A 181 -18.92 0.12 -0.39
C HIS A 181 -17.48 0.54 -0.15
N VAL A 182 -16.49 -0.17 -0.70
CA VAL A 182 -15.08 0.21 -0.63
C VAL A 182 -14.86 1.60 -1.24
N GLY A 183 -15.39 1.87 -2.43
CA GLY A 183 -15.30 3.19 -3.07
C GLY A 183 -15.89 4.30 -2.20
N ASN A 184 -17.06 4.06 -1.60
CA ASN A 184 -17.70 5.02 -0.69
C ASN A 184 -16.87 5.27 0.57
N VAL A 185 -16.29 4.20 1.16
CA VAL A 185 -15.38 4.30 2.32
C VAL A 185 -14.18 5.18 1.96
N LEU A 186 -13.51 4.91 0.84
CA LEU A 186 -12.36 5.70 0.40
C LEU A 186 -12.72 7.18 0.25
N THR A 187 -13.83 7.48 -0.43
CA THR A 187 -14.31 8.86 -0.64
C THR A 187 -14.62 9.57 0.67
N LYS A 188 -15.35 8.91 1.58
CA LYS A 188 -15.76 9.49 2.86
C LYS A 188 -14.62 9.70 3.83
N LEU A 189 -13.59 8.86 3.77
CA LEU A 189 -12.38 8.99 4.59
C LEU A 189 -11.32 9.90 3.94
N GLY A 190 -11.51 10.35 2.70
CA GLY A 190 -10.46 11.03 1.93
C GLY A 190 -9.24 10.14 1.70
N ALA A 191 -9.43 8.81 1.70
CA ALA A 191 -8.36 7.86 1.55
C ALA A 191 -8.00 7.69 0.06
N GLN A 192 -6.71 7.74 -0.24
CA GLN A 192 -6.19 7.61 -1.61
C GLN A 192 -6.34 6.19 -2.17
N ASN A 193 -6.32 5.20 -1.29
CA ASN A 193 -6.45 3.78 -1.64
C ASN A 193 -6.89 2.96 -0.41
N ARG A 194 -7.13 1.66 -0.62
CA ARG A 194 -7.54 0.71 0.42
C ARG A 194 -6.59 0.70 1.62
N THR A 195 -5.28 0.73 1.36
CA THR A 195 -4.25 0.71 2.40
C THR A 195 -4.34 1.95 3.29
N HIS A 196 -4.49 3.13 2.68
CA HIS A 196 -4.67 4.38 3.42
C HIS A 196 -5.95 4.37 4.28
N ALA A 197 -7.05 3.82 3.77
CA ALA A 197 -8.27 3.66 4.56
C ALA A 197 -8.09 2.76 5.79
N VAL A 198 -7.33 1.66 5.65
CA VAL A 198 -6.99 0.77 6.76
C VAL A 198 -6.12 1.47 7.79
N VAL A 199 -5.12 2.26 7.37
CA VAL A 199 -4.30 3.08 8.29
C VAL A 199 -5.18 4.03 9.10
N ILE A 200 -6.06 4.78 8.43
CA ILE A 200 -6.99 5.69 9.07
C ILE A 200 -7.88 4.94 10.09
N ALA A 201 -8.34 3.73 9.77
CA ALA A 201 -9.17 2.92 10.67
C ALA A 201 -8.42 2.54 11.97
N TYR A 202 -7.13 2.22 11.88
CA TYR A 202 -6.29 1.95 13.06
C TYR A 202 -5.95 3.22 13.84
N GLU A 203 -5.52 4.29 13.18
CA GLU A 203 -5.17 5.56 13.81
C GLU A 203 -6.33 6.20 14.57
N SER A 204 -7.55 6.06 14.05
CA SER A 204 -8.77 6.55 14.69
C SER A 204 -9.31 5.66 15.82
N GLY A 205 -8.69 4.49 16.03
CA GLY A 205 -9.17 3.51 17.01
C GLY A 205 -10.48 2.81 16.62
N LEU A 206 -10.93 2.91 15.36
CA LEU A 206 -12.07 2.17 14.85
C LEU A 206 -11.79 0.66 14.83
N VAL A 207 -10.55 0.30 14.57
CA VAL A 207 -10.04 -1.07 14.63
C VAL A 207 -8.88 -1.13 15.63
N VAL A 208 -8.94 -2.11 16.54
CA VAL A 208 -7.89 -2.37 17.52
C VAL A 208 -7.26 -3.72 17.19
N PRO A 209 -5.93 -3.84 17.06
CA PRO A 209 -5.28 -5.11 16.80
C PRO A 209 -5.53 -6.11 17.92
N GLY A 210 -5.86 -7.36 17.56
CA GLY A 210 -6.01 -8.46 18.51
C GLY A 210 -7.43 -8.72 19.01
N PHE A 211 -8.43 -7.96 18.63
CA PHE A 211 -9.83 -8.30 18.84
C PHE A 211 -10.46 -8.79 17.52
N VAL A 212 -10.23 -10.07 17.20
CA VAL A 212 -11.14 -10.81 16.32
C VAL A 212 -12.15 -11.45 17.27
N GLY A 213 -13.32 -10.81 17.39
CA GLY A 213 -14.49 -11.42 18.05
C GLY A 213 -15.18 -12.38 17.10
#